data_57d0d0f6a5de1a64836cffe9664385d3
#
_entry.id   57d0d0f6a5de1a64836cffe9664385d3
#
_cell.length_a   1.000
_cell.length_b   1.000
_cell.length_c   1.000
_cell.angle_alpha   90.00
_cell.angle_beta   90.00
_cell.angle_gamma   90.00
#
_symmetry.space_group_name_H-M   'P 1'
#
loop_
_entity.id
_entity.type
_entity.pdbx_description
1 polymer ?
#
loop_
_entity_poly.entity_id
_entity_poly.type
_entity_poly.pdbx_seq_one_letter_code
_entity_poly.pdbx_strand_id
1 'polypeptide(L)'
;MRTVILGAAESGVGAAILAQKEGHDVFVSDMGHIKDHYKEELTRRNIQWEEGHHTPELILSASQVIKSPGIPEDAPMILKLKEKNIPVISEIEFAARYTKAHMVCITGSNGKTTTTSLIYHILKKAGYDVGLAGNIGHSLALQVAETPHEWYVIELSSFQLDDMFDFRANVAVLLNITPDHLDRYGFCMQNYVDAKMRIIRNQQADDAFIYWTGDEHVPTELKKYDLKSRVLPFADQPQAGAEGCADGDTFRITSPVAFEMPMAELSLPGKHNLRNCLAAAMAALAAGAPASKVREGLADFPGVEHRLEYVCEINGVRYVNDSKATNVDACNCALESMRTPVVLIIGGKDKGNDYAEIMPYVKQKCRALVYLGADNAKLHANFDHLGLPVADTHNMADCVKACAEMAQAGDTVLLSPCCASFDLFHNMEDRGEQFKARVREMKA
;
A
#
# COMPACT_ATOMS: atom_id res chain seq x y z
N MET A 1 5.31 33.47 -1.11
CA MET A 1 6.34 32.44 -1.40
C MET A 1 5.97 31.76 -2.70
N ARG A 2 6.93 31.46 -3.59
CA ARG A 2 6.66 30.71 -4.82
C ARG A 2 6.83 29.22 -4.57
N THR A 3 5.75 28.46 -4.79
CA THR A 3 5.75 27.00 -4.66
C THR A 3 5.46 26.37 -6.02
N VAL A 4 6.37 25.51 -6.48
CA VAL A 4 6.20 24.75 -7.71
C VAL A 4 5.84 23.31 -7.38
N ILE A 5 4.87 22.77 -8.13
CA ILE A 5 4.43 21.39 -8.01
C ILE A 5 4.94 20.61 -9.21
N LEU A 6 5.67 19.53 -8.98
CA LEU A 6 6.10 18.60 -10.03
C LEU A 6 5.21 17.34 -10.01
N GLY A 7 4.48 17.14 -11.12
CA GLY A 7 3.45 16.13 -11.28
C GLY A 7 2.06 16.65 -10.93
N ALA A 8 1.11 16.46 -11.83
CA ALA A 8 -0.25 16.99 -11.77
C ALA A 8 -1.33 15.90 -11.68
N ALA A 9 -1.04 14.83 -10.92
CA ALA A 9 -2.03 13.86 -10.48
C ALA A 9 -2.67 14.33 -9.16
N GLU A 10 -3.44 13.47 -8.51
CA GLU A 10 -4.25 13.80 -7.32
C GLU A 10 -3.45 14.52 -6.21
N SER A 11 -2.28 13.99 -5.84
CA SER A 11 -1.43 14.59 -4.80
C SER A 11 -0.90 15.97 -5.22
N GLY A 12 -0.48 16.11 -6.49
CA GLY A 12 0.04 17.38 -7.00
C GLY A 12 -1.04 18.46 -7.08
N VAL A 13 -2.21 18.12 -7.58
CA VAL A 13 -3.36 19.07 -7.64
C VAL A 13 -3.83 19.44 -6.24
N GLY A 14 -3.91 18.47 -5.31
CA GLY A 14 -4.24 18.74 -3.91
C GLY A 14 -3.23 19.69 -3.25
N ALA A 15 -1.92 19.47 -3.46
CA ALA A 15 -0.86 20.35 -2.98
C ALA A 15 -0.97 21.75 -3.58
N ALA A 16 -1.28 21.87 -4.87
CA ALA A 16 -1.47 23.16 -5.54
C ALA A 16 -2.65 23.96 -4.94
N ILE A 17 -3.76 23.28 -4.66
CA ILE A 17 -4.95 23.89 -4.04
C ILE A 17 -4.63 24.38 -2.62
N LEU A 18 -3.98 23.55 -1.82
CA LEU A 18 -3.59 23.96 -0.47
C LEU A 18 -2.61 25.14 -0.50
N ALA A 19 -1.57 25.07 -1.34
CA ALA A 19 -0.59 26.14 -1.46
C ALA A 19 -1.26 27.47 -1.89
N GLN A 20 -2.19 27.44 -2.83
CA GLN A 20 -2.96 28.61 -3.24
C GLN A 20 -3.80 29.17 -2.08
N LYS A 21 -4.50 28.31 -1.34
CA LYS A 21 -5.29 28.69 -0.17
C LYS A 21 -4.43 29.39 0.90
N GLU A 22 -3.20 28.94 1.06
CA GLU A 22 -2.22 29.50 2.00
C GLU A 22 -1.48 30.75 1.43
N GLY A 23 -1.93 31.27 0.29
CA GLY A 23 -1.43 32.52 -0.29
C GLY A 23 -0.09 32.39 -1.02
N HIS A 24 0.27 31.19 -1.47
CA HIS A 24 1.48 31.00 -2.28
C HIS A 24 1.23 31.37 -3.75
N ASP A 25 2.27 31.84 -4.42
CA ASP A 25 2.34 31.88 -5.89
C ASP A 25 2.62 30.46 -6.40
N VAL A 26 1.62 29.84 -7.05
CA VAL A 26 1.62 28.42 -7.39
C VAL A 26 1.81 28.22 -8.90
N PHE A 27 2.72 27.32 -9.27
CA PHE A 27 2.89 26.84 -10.62
C PHE A 27 2.97 25.31 -10.63
N VAL A 28 2.23 24.65 -11.52
CA VAL A 28 2.20 23.18 -11.68
C VAL A 28 2.87 22.80 -12.99
N SER A 29 3.79 21.83 -12.95
CA SER A 29 4.50 21.37 -14.14
C SER A 29 4.52 19.84 -14.20
N ASP A 30 4.08 19.26 -15.33
CA ASP A 30 4.09 17.82 -15.56
C ASP A 30 4.76 17.48 -16.90
N MET A 31 5.70 16.51 -16.86
CA MET A 31 6.35 16.00 -18.08
C MET A 31 5.41 15.17 -18.97
N GLY A 32 4.40 14.59 -18.36
CA GLY A 32 3.38 13.79 -19.03
C GLY A 32 2.16 14.62 -19.42
N HIS A 33 1.12 13.92 -19.84
CA HIS A 33 -0.19 14.48 -20.09
C HIS A 33 -1.01 14.53 -18.81
N ILE A 34 -1.50 15.70 -18.45
CA ILE A 34 -2.38 15.89 -17.29
C ILE A 34 -3.80 15.45 -17.68
N LYS A 35 -4.45 14.66 -16.85
CA LYS A 35 -5.83 14.23 -17.09
C LYS A 35 -6.77 15.44 -17.13
N ASP A 36 -7.75 15.42 -18.04
CA ASP A 36 -8.60 16.57 -18.32
C ASP A 36 -9.30 17.15 -17.07
N HIS A 37 -9.83 16.30 -16.18
CA HIS A 37 -10.46 16.76 -14.95
C HIS A 37 -9.50 17.50 -14.00
N TYR A 38 -8.20 17.16 -13.99
CA TYR A 38 -7.19 17.91 -13.22
C TYR A 38 -6.86 19.25 -13.88
N LYS A 39 -6.78 19.31 -15.22
CA LYS A 39 -6.61 20.58 -15.97
C LYS A 39 -7.79 21.53 -15.72
N GLU A 40 -9.01 21.01 -15.77
CA GLU A 40 -10.22 21.75 -15.48
C GLU A 40 -10.19 22.33 -14.07
N GLU A 41 -9.79 21.51 -13.08
CA GLU A 41 -9.70 21.96 -11.68
C GLU A 41 -8.64 23.06 -11.49
N LEU A 42 -7.44 22.90 -12.03
CA LEU A 42 -6.38 23.91 -11.97
C LEU A 42 -6.81 25.21 -12.67
N THR A 43 -7.41 25.10 -13.86
CA THR A 43 -7.87 26.25 -14.64
C THR A 43 -9.01 26.99 -13.93
N ARG A 44 -9.98 26.26 -13.35
CA ARG A 44 -11.11 26.83 -12.60
C ARG A 44 -10.62 27.67 -11.40
N ARG A 45 -9.48 27.27 -10.82
CA ARG A 45 -8.87 27.99 -9.68
C ARG A 45 -7.85 29.06 -10.10
N ASN A 46 -7.66 29.26 -11.41
CA ASN A 46 -6.64 30.16 -11.95
C ASN A 46 -5.20 29.80 -11.49
N ILE A 47 -4.92 28.51 -11.28
CA ILE A 47 -3.57 28.00 -11.02
C ILE A 47 -2.88 27.78 -12.36
N GLN A 48 -1.71 28.39 -12.55
CA GLN A 48 -0.93 28.23 -13.78
C GLN A 48 -0.32 26.83 -13.84
N TRP A 49 -0.35 26.23 -15.04
CA TRP A 49 0.20 24.90 -15.26
C TRP A 49 0.81 24.75 -16.67
N GLU A 50 1.69 23.75 -16.82
CA GLU A 50 2.22 23.27 -18.09
C GLU A 50 2.24 21.74 -18.11
N GLU A 51 2.20 21.14 -19.33
CA GLU A 51 2.27 19.69 -19.54
C GLU A 51 3.17 19.35 -20.73
N GLY A 52 3.70 18.09 -20.75
CA GLY A 52 4.54 17.56 -21.81
C GLY A 52 5.98 18.08 -21.81
N HIS A 53 6.31 18.99 -20.93
CA HIS A 53 7.64 19.56 -20.77
C HIS A 53 7.80 20.22 -19.40
N HIS A 54 9.04 20.59 -19.08
CA HIS A 54 9.37 21.43 -17.95
C HIS A 54 10.05 22.71 -18.44
N THR A 55 9.55 23.88 -18.02
CA THR A 55 10.22 25.18 -18.23
C THR A 55 11.16 25.45 -17.07
N PRO A 56 12.51 25.27 -17.24
CA PRO A 56 13.45 25.33 -16.13
C PRO A 56 13.44 26.65 -15.38
N GLU A 57 13.28 27.79 -16.10
CA GLU A 57 13.30 29.12 -15.52
C GLU A 57 12.16 29.31 -14.52
N LEU A 58 10.98 28.75 -14.82
CA LEU A 58 9.81 28.80 -13.95
C LEU A 58 9.99 27.92 -12.73
N ILE A 59 10.50 26.71 -12.91
CA ILE A 59 10.69 25.74 -11.83
C ILE A 59 11.83 26.17 -10.90
N LEU A 60 12.96 26.59 -11.45
CA LEU A 60 14.15 27.00 -10.68
C LEU A 60 13.99 28.37 -9.99
N SER A 61 12.90 29.09 -10.23
CA SER A 61 12.53 30.30 -9.49
C SER A 61 11.76 29.99 -8.20
N ALA A 62 11.48 28.72 -7.91
CA ALA A 62 10.75 28.30 -6.72
C ALA A 62 11.50 28.57 -5.42
N SER A 63 10.76 28.91 -4.37
CA SER A 63 11.27 28.91 -2.99
C SER A 63 11.26 27.50 -2.40
N GLN A 64 10.35 26.65 -2.87
CA GLN A 64 10.26 25.22 -2.58
C GLN A 64 9.54 24.49 -3.71
N VAL A 65 9.78 23.21 -3.81
CA VAL A 65 9.12 22.31 -4.78
C VAL A 65 8.41 21.19 -4.04
N ILE A 66 7.17 20.90 -4.43
CA ILE A 66 6.45 19.71 -3.97
C ILE A 66 6.47 18.70 -5.10
N LYS A 67 6.99 17.51 -4.82
CA LYS A 67 7.25 16.47 -5.82
C LYS A 67 6.25 15.32 -5.68
N SER A 68 5.65 14.89 -6.79
CA SER A 68 4.92 13.62 -6.84
C SER A 68 5.86 12.43 -6.58
N PRO A 69 5.45 11.42 -5.78
CA PRO A 69 6.32 10.30 -5.40
C PRO A 69 6.76 9.43 -6.59
N GLY A 70 6.04 9.48 -7.71
CA GLY A 70 6.40 8.79 -8.94
C GLY A 70 7.66 9.34 -9.62
N ILE A 71 8.05 10.59 -9.36
CA ILE A 71 9.23 11.22 -9.97
C ILE A 71 10.50 10.73 -9.29
N PRO A 72 11.47 10.14 -10.03
CA PRO A 72 12.72 9.64 -9.48
C PRO A 72 13.61 10.74 -8.88
N GLU A 73 14.42 10.36 -7.89
CA GLU A 73 15.39 11.26 -7.24
C GLU A 73 16.56 11.70 -8.16
N ASP A 74 16.82 10.92 -9.19
CA ASP A 74 17.82 11.16 -10.24
C ASP A 74 17.25 11.84 -11.49
N ALA A 75 15.96 12.21 -11.48
CA ALA A 75 15.35 12.94 -12.59
C ALA A 75 16.12 14.26 -12.84
N PRO A 76 16.40 14.65 -14.10
CA PRO A 76 17.24 15.80 -14.44
C PRO A 76 16.82 17.11 -13.76
N MET A 77 15.51 17.33 -13.59
CA MET A 77 15.00 18.53 -12.91
C MET A 77 15.25 18.46 -11.40
N ILE A 78 15.10 17.29 -10.78
CA ILE A 78 15.37 17.10 -9.34
C ILE A 78 16.85 17.34 -9.04
N LEU A 79 17.75 16.84 -9.88
CA LEU A 79 19.19 17.10 -9.73
C LEU A 79 19.50 18.59 -9.79
N LYS A 80 18.93 19.34 -10.75
CA LYS A 80 19.10 20.81 -10.86
C LYS A 80 18.55 21.55 -9.63
N LEU A 81 17.44 21.10 -9.06
CA LEU A 81 16.89 21.68 -7.83
C LEU A 81 17.83 21.46 -6.64
N LYS A 82 18.39 20.26 -6.51
CA LYS A 82 19.40 19.92 -5.49
C LYS A 82 20.66 20.75 -5.63
N GLU A 83 21.18 20.91 -6.86
CA GLU A 83 22.34 21.78 -7.15
C GLU A 83 22.12 23.24 -6.73
N LYS A 84 20.89 23.72 -6.84
CA LYS A 84 20.52 25.09 -6.43
C LYS A 84 20.06 25.19 -4.97
N ASN A 85 20.12 24.09 -4.20
CA ASN A 85 19.63 24.02 -2.83
C ASN A 85 18.15 24.47 -2.67
N ILE A 86 17.33 24.21 -3.68
CA ILE A 86 15.86 24.44 -3.60
C ILE A 86 15.25 23.24 -2.90
N PRO A 87 14.54 23.43 -1.77
CA PRO A 87 13.91 22.33 -1.04
C PRO A 87 12.89 21.58 -1.91
N VAL A 88 13.02 20.25 -1.95
CA VAL A 88 12.06 19.34 -2.58
C VAL A 88 11.43 18.52 -1.46
N ILE A 89 10.11 18.53 -1.36
CA ILE A 89 9.34 17.86 -0.30
C ILE A 89 8.17 17.08 -0.88
N SER A 90 7.66 16.11 -0.11
CA SER A 90 6.44 15.39 -0.47
C SER A 90 5.18 16.25 -0.20
N GLU A 91 4.08 15.87 -0.84
CA GLU A 91 2.76 16.45 -0.56
C GLU A 91 2.35 16.25 0.90
N ILE A 92 2.69 15.10 1.50
CA ILE A 92 2.41 14.78 2.91
C ILE A 92 3.18 15.73 3.85
N GLU A 93 4.47 15.92 3.60
CA GLU A 93 5.31 16.87 4.34
C GLU A 93 4.75 18.29 4.27
N PHE A 94 4.31 18.70 3.07
CA PHE A 94 3.72 20.01 2.86
C PHE A 94 2.41 20.18 3.62
N ALA A 95 1.48 19.23 3.46
CA ALA A 95 0.15 19.29 4.07
C ALA A 95 0.21 19.30 5.60
N ALA A 96 1.13 18.55 6.19
CA ALA A 96 1.28 18.47 7.64
C ALA A 96 1.63 19.80 8.30
N ARG A 97 2.20 20.75 7.56
CA ARG A 97 2.52 22.09 8.06
C ARG A 97 1.28 22.97 8.30
N TYR A 98 0.14 22.59 7.70
CA TYR A 98 -1.10 23.38 7.72
C TYR A 98 -2.23 22.71 8.49
N THR A 99 -1.93 21.65 9.23
CA THR A 99 -2.90 20.99 10.10
C THR A 99 -2.32 20.68 11.47
N LYS A 100 -3.17 20.58 12.48
CA LYS A 100 -2.85 20.12 13.83
C LYS A 100 -3.43 18.73 14.11
N ALA A 101 -3.95 18.07 13.08
CA ALA A 101 -4.55 16.75 13.19
C ALA A 101 -3.54 15.71 13.69
N HIS A 102 -4.02 14.71 14.38
CA HIS A 102 -3.22 13.56 14.75
C HIS A 102 -3.01 12.63 13.56
N MET A 103 -1.78 12.12 13.38
CA MET A 103 -1.37 11.32 12.24
C MET A 103 -1.07 9.88 12.67
N VAL A 104 -1.87 8.94 12.18
CA VAL A 104 -1.60 7.48 12.27
C VAL A 104 -1.03 7.05 10.93
N CYS A 105 0.26 6.70 10.89
CA CYS A 105 1.01 6.48 9.66
C CYS A 105 1.46 5.04 9.53
N ILE A 106 1.25 4.44 8.36
CA ILE A 106 1.55 3.06 8.09
C ILE A 106 2.49 2.93 6.90
N THR A 107 3.61 2.24 7.09
CA THR A 107 4.51 1.82 6.01
C THR A 107 4.90 0.35 6.12
N GLY A 108 5.62 -0.14 5.14
CA GLY A 108 6.08 -1.52 5.01
C GLY A 108 6.19 -1.91 3.54
N SER A 109 6.73 -3.07 3.24
CA SER A 109 6.69 -3.63 1.88
C SER A 109 5.28 -4.16 1.59
N ASN A 110 4.74 -4.99 2.47
CA ASN A 110 3.43 -5.62 2.33
C ASN A 110 2.49 -5.30 3.51
N GLY A 111 1.17 -5.43 3.31
CA GLY A 111 0.16 -5.24 4.35
C GLY A 111 -0.32 -3.80 4.57
N LYS A 112 0.36 -2.80 4.04
CA LYS A 112 0.04 -1.37 4.24
C LYS A 112 -1.44 -1.06 4.07
N THR A 113 -1.99 -1.32 2.90
CA THR A 113 -3.38 -0.96 2.56
C THR A 113 -4.40 -1.64 3.47
N THR A 114 -4.21 -2.93 3.77
CA THR A 114 -5.09 -3.66 4.68
C THR A 114 -5.06 -3.05 6.07
N THR A 115 -3.86 -2.82 6.62
CA THR A 115 -3.68 -2.25 7.95
C THR A 115 -4.22 -0.83 8.03
N THR A 116 -3.92 0.02 7.04
CA THR A 116 -4.41 1.41 6.96
C THR A 116 -5.94 1.46 6.90
N SER A 117 -6.55 0.66 6.01
CA SER A 117 -8.01 0.59 5.87
C SER A 117 -8.68 0.05 7.12
N LEU A 118 -8.08 -0.95 7.78
CA LEU A 118 -8.59 -1.52 9.03
C LEU A 118 -8.52 -0.50 10.19
N ILE A 119 -7.41 0.23 10.34
CA ILE A 119 -7.31 1.31 11.34
C ILE A 119 -8.37 2.38 11.07
N TYR A 120 -8.48 2.83 9.83
CA TYR A 120 -9.50 3.80 9.44
C TYR A 120 -10.92 3.31 9.78
N HIS A 121 -11.25 2.05 9.46
CA HIS A 121 -12.52 1.44 9.79
C HIS A 121 -12.79 1.43 11.31
N ILE A 122 -11.80 1.03 12.12
CA ILE A 122 -11.91 1.03 13.59
C ILE A 122 -12.14 2.44 14.13
N LEU A 123 -11.35 3.43 13.70
CA LEU A 123 -11.48 4.81 14.18
C LEU A 123 -12.82 5.43 13.76
N LYS A 124 -13.27 5.21 12.53
CA LYS A 124 -14.62 5.61 12.09
C LYS A 124 -15.71 5.00 12.96
N LYS A 125 -15.62 3.70 13.24
CA LYS A 125 -16.57 2.98 14.12
C LYS A 125 -16.53 3.49 15.56
N ALA A 126 -15.37 3.96 16.01
CA ALA A 126 -15.21 4.59 17.31
C ALA A 126 -15.73 6.04 17.37
N GLY A 127 -16.21 6.59 16.24
CA GLY A 127 -16.78 7.94 16.16
C GLY A 127 -15.77 9.06 15.97
N TYR A 128 -14.54 8.74 15.56
CA TYR A 128 -13.52 9.74 15.28
C TYR A 128 -13.85 10.53 14.00
N ASP A 129 -13.58 11.84 14.01
CA ASP A 129 -13.48 12.64 12.79
C ASP A 129 -12.13 12.33 12.12
N VAL A 130 -12.14 11.35 11.20
CA VAL A 130 -10.92 10.79 10.62
C VAL A 130 -10.98 10.75 9.10
N GLY A 131 -9.91 11.25 8.45
CA GLY A 131 -9.65 11.16 7.02
C GLY A 131 -8.72 9.99 6.68
N LEU A 132 -8.87 9.44 5.47
CA LEU A 132 -7.98 8.43 4.88
C LEU A 132 -7.15 9.09 3.79
N ALA A 133 -5.82 8.99 3.86
CA ALA A 133 -4.93 9.72 2.96
C ALA A 133 -3.64 8.96 2.62
N GLY A 134 -2.85 9.53 1.72
CA GLY A 134 -1.53 9.06 1.33
C GLY A 134 -1.53 8.26 0.04
N ASN A 135 -0.94 7.08 0.04
CA ASN A 135 -0.87 6.19 -1.13
C ASN A 135 -2.23 5.51 -1.45
N ILE A 136 -3.19 5.65 -0.57
CA ILE A 136 -4.61 5.29 -0.72
C ILE A 136 -5.48 6.40 -0.15
N GLY A 137 -6.77 6.37 -0.45
CA GLY A 137 -7.70 7.43 -0.05
C GLY A 137 -7.55 8.66 -0.94
N HIS A 138 -7.64 9.84 -0.34
CA HIS A 138 -7.52 11.11 -1.04
C HIS A 138 -6.24 11.86 -0.65
N SER A 139 -5.81 12.80 -1.50
CA SER A 139 -4.69 13.70 -1.17
C SER A 139 -4.88 14.33 0.22
N LEU A 140 -3.85 14.22 1.07
CA LEU A 140 -3.85 14.85 2.40
C LEU A 140 -3.98 16.37 2.26
N ALA A 141 -3.24 16.96 1.31
CA ALA A 141 -3.26 18.40 1.08
C ALA A 141 -4.65 18.88 0.65
N LEU A 142 -5.35 18.12 -0.20
CA LEU A 142 -6.71 18.45 -0.62
C LEU A 142 -7.68 18.40 0.58
N GLN A 143 -7.60 17.35 1.40
CA GLN A 143 -8.44 17.23 2.59
C GLN A 143 -8.15 18.36 3.58
N VAL A 144 -6.89 18.69 3.86
CA VAL A 144 -6.52 19.83 4.74
C VAL A 144 -7.04 21.15 4.17
N ALA A 145 -7.04 21.30 2.85
CA ALA A 145 -7.56 22.52 2.22
C ALA A 145 -9.09 22.64 2.29
N GLU A 146 -9.83 21.56 2.07
CA GLU A 146 -11.28 21.63 1.81
C GLU A 146 -12.15 20.97 2.88
N THR A 147 -11.69 19.84 3.42
CA THR A 147 -12.45 19.02 4.39
C THR A 147 -11.54 18.53 5.51
N PRO A 148 -10.98 19.44 6.33
CA PRO A 148 -10.02 19.05 7.36
C PRO A 148 -10.67 18.15 8.41
N HIS A 149 -9.89 17.20 8.92
CA HIS A 149 -10.27 16.27 9.96
C HIS A 149 -9.38 16.44 11.21
N GLU A 150 -9.84 15.92 12.35
CA GLU A 150 -9.05 15.89 13.60
C GLU A 150 -7.98 14.80 13.57
N TRP A 151 -8.21 13.74 12.80
CA TRP A 151 -7.33 12.58 12.65
C TRP A 151 -7.14 12.23 11.18
N TYR A 152 -5.96 11.72 10.85
CA TYR A 152 -5.70 11.10 9.54
C TYR A 152 -5.04 9.75 9.72
N VAL A 153 -5.52 8.76 8.98
CA VAL A 153 -4.83 7.49 8.78
C VAL A 153 -4.17 7.53 7.41
N ILE A 154 -2.84 7.41 7.38
CA ILE A 154 -2.04 7.72 6.20
C ILE A 154 -1.20 6.51 5.79
N GLU A 155 -1.45 5.99 4.59
CA GLU A 155 -0.55 5.01 3.97
C GLU A 155 0.67 5.72 3.37
N LEU A 156 1.88 5.35 3.80
CA LEU A 156 3.12 5.95 3.32
C LEU A 156 3.95 4.95 2.50
N SER A 157 4.24 5.30 1.25
CA SER A 157 5.26 4.64 0.45
C SER A 157 6.66 5.09 0.88
N SER A 158 7.68 4.29 0.54
CA SER A 158 9.08 4.69 0.75
C SER A 158 9.44 5.99 0.01
N PHE A 159 8.88 6.17 -1.19
CA PHE A 159 9.10 7.37 -2.01
C PHE A 159 8.53 8.65 -1.39
N GLN A 160 7.40 8.57 -0.69
CA GLN A 160 6.87 9.70 0.07
C GLN A 160 7.75 10.01 1.28
N LEU A 161 8.21 8.97 1.99
CA LEU A 161 9.08 9.10 3.16
C LEU A 161 10.45 9.71 2.82
N ASP A 162 10.98 9.49 1.60
CA ASP A 162 12.25 10.08 1.16
C ASP A 162 12.23 11.61 1.18
N ASP A 163 11.08 12.20 0.89
CA ASP A 163 10.88 13.65 0.84
C ASP A 163 10.13 14.20 2.08
N MET A 164 10.25 13.51 3.23
CA MET A 164 9.69 13.92 4.52
C MET A 164 10.82 14.22 5.51
N PHE A 165 10.81 15.43 6.09
CA PHE A 165 11.91 15.96 6.92
C PHE A 165 11.45 16.37 8.31
N ASP A 166 10.38 17.17 8.44
CA ASP A 166 9.85 17.72 9.68
C ASP A 166 8.55 17.01 10.12
N PHE A 167 7.98 16.18 9.24
CA PHE A 167 6.75 15.44 9.50
C PHE A 167 6.86 14.58 10.76
N ARG A 168 5.80 14.59 11.58
CA ARG A 168 5.69 13.77 12.79
C ARG A 168 4.50 12.82 12.68
N ALA A 169 4.74 11.53 12.85
CA ALA A 169 3.72 10.52 13.02
C ALA A 169 3.40 10.33 14.51
N ASN A 170 2.16 10.62 14.96
CA ASN A 170 1.78 10.39 16.35
C ASN A 170 1.71 8.89 16.68
N VAL A 171 1.25 8.09 15.71
CA VAL A 171 1.34 6.63 15.75
C VAL A 171 1.98 6.18 14.46
N ALA A 172 3.16 5.59 14.53
CA ALA A 172 3.87 5.02 13.40
C ALA A 172 3.78 3.49 13.43
N VAL A 173 3.47 2.90 12.27
CA VAL A 173 3.41 1.45 12.08
C VAL A 173 4.36 1.06 10.96
N LEU A 174 5.34 0.21 11.25
CA LEU A 174 6.22 -0.40 10.27
C LEU A 174 6.00 -1.91 10.26
N LEU A 175 5.32 -2.39 9.21
CA LEU A 175 4.85 -3.78 9.14
C LEU A 175 5.95 -4.78 8.85
N ASN A 176 6.72 -4.52 7.78
CA ASN A 176 7.81 -5.38 7.32
C ASN A 176 8.65 -4.65 6.26
N ILE A 177 9.87 -5.15 6.05
CA ILE A 177 10.78 -4.68 5.01
C ILE A 177 11.29 -5.89 4.24
N THR A 178 10.75 -6.15 3.05
CA THR A 178 11.19 -7.18 2.11
C THR A 178 11.59 -6.54 0.78
N PRO A 179 12.46 -7.14 -0.03
CA PRO A 179 12.93 -6.54 -1.27
C PRO A 179 11.78 -6.13 -2.20
N ASP A 180 11.68 -4.84 -2.49
CA ASP A 180 10.73 -4.27 -3.44
C ASP A 180 11.29 -2.92 -3.93
N HIS A 181 10.99 -2.55 -5.18
CA HIS A 181 11.40 -1.27 -5.76
C HIS A 181 12.92 -0.95 -5.67
N LEU A 182 13.78 -1.95 -5.61
CA LEU A 182 15.23 -1.76 -5.45
C LEU A 182 15.87 -0.98 -6.59
N ASP A 183 15.28 -1.01 -7.78
CA ASP A 183 15.65 -0.18 -8.93
C ASP A 183 15.68 1.32 -8.59
N ARG A 184 14.78 1.78 -7.73
CA ARG A 184 14.71 3.17 -7.25
C ARG A 184 15.74 3.49 -6.16
N TYR A 185 16.34 2.47 -5.55
CA TYR A 185 17.30 2.57 -4.44
C TYR A 185 18.72 2.12 -4.82
N GLY A 186 19.05 2.14 -6.13
CA GLY A 186 20.36 1.74 -6.63
C GLY A 186 20.68 0.27 -6.34
N PHE A 187 19.66 -0.60 -6.29
CA PHE A 187 19.77 -2.01 -5.92
C PHE A 187 20.42 -2.25 -4.55
N CYS A 188 20.36 -1.26 -3.66
CA CYS A 188 20.90 -1.32 -2.30
C CYS A 188 19.74 -1.43 -1.30
N MET A 189 19.62 -2.58 -0.66
CA MET A 189 18.55 -2.85 0.33
C MET A 189 18.58 -1.86 1.49
N GLN A 190 19.79 -1.45 1.95
CA GLN A 190 19.92 -0.49 3.06
C GLN A 190 19.27 0.87 2.74
N ASN A 191 19.38 1.35 1.50
CA ASN A 191 18.74 2.62 1.11
C ASN A 191 17.21 2.53 1.23
N TYR A 192 16.63 1.38 0.89
CA TYR A 192 15.19 1.14 1.04
C TYR A 192 14.78 1.02 2.51
N VAL A 193 15.60 0.37 3.33
CA VAL A 193 15.41 0.29 4.79
C VAL A 193 15.44 1.70 5.39
N ASP A 194 16.47 2.50 5.06
CA ASP A 194 16.63 3.87 5.56
C ASP A 194 15.44 4.75 5.19
N ALA A 195 14.91 4.62 3.96
CA ALA A 195 13.71 5.33 3.53
C ALA A 195 12.49 5.01 4.42
N LYS A 196 12.24 3.73 4.73
CA LYS A 196 11.11 3.34 5.58
C LYS A 196 11.29 3.73 7.04
N MET A 197 12.52 3.67 7.56
CA MET A 197 12.82 4.07 8.93
C MET A 197 12.58 5.57 9.18
N ARG A 198 12.46 6.40 8.14
CA ARG A 198 12.12 7.84 8.30
C ARG A 198 10.77 8.07 8.98
N ILE A 199 9.87 7.08 8.99
CA ILE A 199 8.55 7.19 9.62
C ILE A 199 8.62 7.53 11.13
N ILE A 200 9.74 7.18 11.80
CA ILE A 200 9.95 7.42 13.24
C ILE A 200 10.73 8.70 13.55
N ARG A 201 11.20 9.40 12.51
CA ARG A 201 12.26 10.43 12.61
C ARG A 201 12.00 11.53 13.63
N ASN A 202 10.78 12.02 13.72
CA ASN A 202 10.45 13.20 14.53
C ASN A 202 9.50 12.87 15.68
N GLN A 203 9.35 11.58 16.03
CA GLN A 203 8.49 11.15 17.12
C GLN A 203 8.96 11.71 18.48
N GLN A 204 8.00 12.01 19.33
CA GLN A 204 8.17 12.53 20.69
C GLN A 204 7.73 11.47 21.73
N ALA A 205 7.87 11.78 23.02
CA ALA A 205 7.59 10.85 24.11
C ALA A 205 6.12 10.40 24.22
N ASP A 206 5.20 11.21 23.72
CA ASP A 206 3.76 10.92 23.67
C ASP A 206 3.33 10.12 22.45
N ASP A 207 4.22 9.94 21.46
CA ASP A 207 3.97 9.13 20.27
C ASP A 207 4.17 7.63 20.52
N ALA A 208 3.74 6.82 19.54
CA ALA A 208 3.90 5.37 19.58
C ALA A 208 4.51 4.85 18.27
N PHE A 209 5.43 3.88 18.40
CA PHE A 209 5.99 3.15 17.28
C PHE A 209 5.67 1.66 17.40
N ILE A 210 5.01 1.10 16.40
CA ILE A 210 4.54 -0.28 16.35
C ILE A 210 5.29 -1.01 15.25
N TYR A 211 5.87 -2.16 15.54
CA TYR A 211 6.56 -2.97 14.55
C TYR A 211 6.51 -4.47 14.86
N TRP A 212 6.66 -5.29 13.81
CA TRP A 212 6.74 -6.74 13.93
C TRP A 212 8.17 -7.20 14.25
N THR A 213 8.33 -8.00 15.32
CA THR A 213 9.65 -8.47 15.79
C THR A 213 10.29 -9.51 14.88
N GLY A 214 9.49 -10.18 14.04
CA GLY A 214 9.99 -11.20 13.09
C GLY A 214 10.52 -10.61 11.77
N ASP A 215 10.57 -9.30 11.61
CA ASP A 215 11.24 -8.65 10.47
C ASP A 215 12.76 -8.72 10.63
N GLU A 216 13.48 -9.01 9.53
CA GLU A 216 14.95 -9.18 9.56
C GLU A 216 15.69 -7.85 9.77
N HIS A 217 15.13 -6.74 9.31
CA HIS A 217 15.79 -5.42 9.29
C HIS A 217 15.40 -4.56 10.48
N VAL A 218 14.09 -4.41 10.76
CA VAL A 218 13.59 -3.42 11.74
C VAL A 218 14.21 -3.56 13.12
N PRO A 219 14.28 -4.76 13.77
CA PRO A 219 14.88 -4.90 15.10
C PRO A 219 16.37 -4.55 15.15
N THR A 220 17.07 -4.73 14.04
CA THR A 220 18.51 -4.40 13.91
C THR A 220 18.70 -2.91 13.70
N GLU A 221 17.89 -2.30 12.83
CA GLU A 221 17.95 -0.87 12.57
C GLU A 221 17.61 -0.03 13.80
N LEU A 222 16.61 -0.45 14.58
CA LEU A 222 16.19 0.26 15.80
C LEU A 222 17.33 0.49 16.80
N LYS A 223 18.33 -0.36 16.82
CA LYS A 223 19.50 -0.19 17.69
C LYS A 223 20.35 1.06 17.36
N LYS A 224 20.14 1.64 16.19
CA LYS A 224 20.86 2.86 15.71
C LYS A 224 20.14 4.14 16.14
N TYR A 225 18.91 4.05 16.69
CA TYR A 225 18.06 5.20 17.02
C TYR A 225 17.87 5.31 18.54
N ASP A 226 17.96 6.51 19.06
CA ASP A 226 17.54 6.87 20.42
C ASP A 226 16.08 7.35 20.35
N LEU A 227 15.14 6.41 20.38
CA LEU A 227 13.72 6.70 20.23
C LEU A 227 13.15 7.29 21.54
N LYS A 228 12.49 8.43 21.40
CA LYS A 228 11.74 9.04 22.50
C LYS A 228 10.35 8.45 22.68
N SER A 229 9.75 7.96 21.58
CA SER A 229 8.40 7.41 21.55
C SER A 229 8.30 6.07 22.28
N ARG A 230 7.06 5.71 22.65
CA ARG A 230 6.76 4.37 23.18
C ARG A 230 6.92 3.34 22.08
N VAL A 231 7.85 2.40 22.25
CA VAL A 231 8.06 1.31 21.29
C VAL A 231 7.18 0.12 21.67
N LEU A 232 6.33 -0.30 20.76
CA LEU A 232 5.30 -1.33 20.94
C LEU A 232 5.51 -2.48 19.93
N PRO A 233 6.43 -3.42 20.22
CA PRO A 233 6.69 -4.55 19.33
C PRO A 233 5.57 -5.59 19.42
N PHE A 234 5.29 -6.28 18.31
CA PHE A 234 4.40 -7.44 18.27
C PHE A 234 5.05 -8.63 17.59
N ALA A 235 4.58 -9.83 17.91
CA ALA A 235 5.10 -11.09 17.42
C ALA A 235 3.99 -12.03 16.94
N ASP A 236 4.35 -13.07 16.16
CA ASP A 236 3.39 -14.09 15.71
C ASP A 236 2.91 -14.98 16.86
N GLN A 237 3.73 -15.15 17.90
CA GLN A 237 3.50 -16.01 19.06
C GLN A 237 4.03 -15.30 20.32
N PRO A 238 3.68 -15.76 21.53
CA PRO A 238 4.22 -15.21 22.75
C PRO A 238 5.76 -15.15 22.74
N GLN A 239 6.28 -13.94 22.91
CA GLN A 239 7.71 -13.62 22.88
C GLN A 239 8.01 -12.58 23.95
N ALA A 240 9.12 -12.76 24.66
CA ALA A 240 9.57 -11.79 25.66
C ALA A 240 9.77 -10.40 25.00
N GLY A 241 9.16 -9.38 25.60
CA GLY A 241 9.21 -8.00 25.11
C GLY A 241 8.21 -7.67 24.00
N ALA A 242 7.43 -8.61 23.49
CA ALA A 242 6.33 -8.31 22.57
C ALA A 242 5.08 -7.89 23.38
N GLU A 243 4.45 -6.82 22.90
CA GLU A 243 3.25 -6.21 23.50
C GLU A 243 1.95 -6.67 22.81
N GLY A 244 2.07 -7.42 21.71
CA GLY A 244 0.96 -8.04 21.00
C GLY A 244 1.38 -9.37 20.39
N CYS A 245 0.50 -10.39 20.46
CA CYS A 245 0.75 -11.69 19.84
C CYS A 245 -0.53 -12.51 19.66
N ALA A 246 -0.41 -13.65 18.93
CA ALA A 246 -1.38 -14.74 19.01
C ALA A 246 -0.89 -15.76 20.05
N ASP A 247 -1.72 -16.07 21.02
CA ASP A 247 -1.45 -17.05 22.09
C ASP A 247 -2.51 -18.17 22.00
N GLY A 248 -2.16 -19.29 21.41
CA GLY A 248 -3.13 -20.32 21.04
C GLY A 248 -4.21 -19.77 20.09
N ASP A 249 -5.47 -19.86 20.49
CA ASP A 249 -6.63 -19.33 19.75
C ASP A 249 -7.00 -17.90 20.16
N THR A 250 -6.16 -17.23 20.96
CA THR A 250 -6.42 -15.89 21.48
C THR A 250 -5.49 -14.85 20.85
N PHE A 251 -6.11 -13.80 20.35
CA PHE A 251 -5.45 -12.57 19.94
C PHE A 251 -5.27 -11.69 21.19
N ARG A 252 -4.03 -11.39 21.58
CA ARG A 252 -3.70 -10.71 22.84
C ARG A 252 -2.81 -9.50 22.61
N ILE A 253 -3.12 -8.38 23.28
CA ILE A 253 -2.32 -7.17 23.38
C ILE A 253 -2.20 -6.80 24.86
N THR A 254 -0.99 -6.49 25.32
CA THR A 254 -0.73 -6.05 26.69
C THR A 254 -0.57 -4.53 26.78
N SER A 255 -0.05 -3.89 25.75
CA SER A 255 0.19 -2.45 25.67
C SER A 255 -0.15 -1.92 24.25
N PRO A 256 -0.67 -0.69 24.10
CA PRO A 256 -0.80 0.38 25.11
C PRO A 256 -1.99 0.20 26.07
N VAL A 257 -2.93 -0.66 25.72
CA VAL A 257 -4.10 -1.02 26.53
C VAL A 257 -4.30 -2.52 26.44
N ALA A 258 -4.54 -3.19 27.56
CA ALA A 258 -4.81 -4.63 27.57
C ALA A 258 -6.07 -4.96 26.76
N PHE A 259 -5.94 -5.90 25.82
CA PHE A 259 -7.00 -6.31 24.93
C PHE A 259 -6.87 -7.78 24.56
N GLU A 260 -7.97 -8.51 24.57
CA GLU A 260 -8.04 -9.92 24.16
C GLU A 260 -9.31 -10.20 23.37
N MET A 261 -9.20 -11.06 22.36
CA MET A 261 -10.35 -11.63 21.67
C MET A 261 -10.00 -13.00 21.05
N PRO A 262 -11.01 -13.89 20.85
CA PRO A 262 -10.79 -15.13 20.13
C PRO A 262 -10.38 -14.84 18.66
N MET A 263 -9.36 -15.55 18.16
CA MET A 263 -8.93 -15.40 16.76
C MET A 263 -10.03 -15.77 15.76
N ALA A 264 -10.95 -16.66 16.14
CA ALA A 264 -12.09 -17.03 15.31
C ALA A 264 -13.07 -15.86 15.03
N GLU A 265 -13.02 -14.79 15.82
CA GLU A 265 -13.83 -13.59 15.60
C GLU A 265 -13.20 -12.60 14.60
N LEU A 266 -11.93 -12.79 14.21
CA LEU A 266 -11.28 -11.93 13.22
C LEU A 266 -11.92 -12.12 11.84
N SER A 267 -12.30 -11.03 11.19
CA SER A 267 -12.88 -11.06 9.84
C SER A 267 -11.89 -11.46 8.77
N LEU A 268 -10.59 -11.17 8.97
CA LEU A 268 -9.52 -11.43 8.03
C LEU A 268 -8.78 -12.73 8.38
N PRO A 269 -8.89 -13.80 7.58
CA PRO A 269 -8.17 -15.04 7.81
C PRO A 269 -6.71 -14.97 7.35
N GLY A 270 -5.88 -15.87 7.88
CA GLY A 270 -4.50 -16.10 7.46
C GLY A 270 -3.45 -15.38 8.31
N LYS A 271 -2.23 -15.94 8.32
CA LYS A 271 -1.11 -15.51 9.17
C LYS A 271 -0.69 -14.05 8.92
N HIS A 272 -0.63 -13.63 7.66
CA HIS A 272 -0.29 -12.24 7.31
C HIS A 272 -1.37 -11.26 7.78
N ASN A 273 -2.64 -11.65 7.66
CA ASN A 273 -3.73 -10.81 8.14
C ASN A 273 -3.76 -10.76 9.67
N LEU A 274 -3.34 -11.81 10.36
CA LEU A 274 -3.15 -11.76 11.81
C LEU A 274 -2.17 -10.64 12.20
N ARG A 275 -1.02 -10.53 11.50
CA ARG A 275 -0.05 -9.44 11.70
C ARG A 275 -0.67 -8.07 11.41
N ASN A 276 -1.42 -7.95 10.30
CA ASN A 276 -2.12 -6.72 9.96
C ASN A 276 -3.15 -6.34 11.02
N CYS A 277 -3.88 -7.30 11.57
CA CYS A 277 -4.84 -7.10 12.66
C CYS A 277 -4.15 -6.69 13.98
N LEU A 278 -3.02 -7.32 14.34
CA LEU A 278 -2.22 -6.94 15.52
C LEU A 278 -1.76 -5.49 15.41
N ALA A 279 -1.13 -5.15 14.30
CA ALA A 279 -0.65 -3.80 14.03
C ALA A 279 -1.79 -2.77 14.06
N ALA A 280 -2.93 -3.08 13.44
CA ALA A 280 -4.08 -2.18 13.37
C ALA A 280 -4.75 -1.99 14.74
N ALA A 281 -4.94 -3.07 15.51
CA ALA A 281 -5.50 -3.00 16.84
C ALA A 281 -4.61 -2.18 17.79
N MET A 282 -3.30 -2.45 17.80
CA MET A 282 -2.34 -1.70 18.62
C MET A 282 -2.32 -0.22 18.22
N ALA A 283 -2.37 0.10 16.93
CA ALA A 283 -2.41 1.49 16.45
C ALA A 283 -3.70 2.20 16.86
N ALA A 284 -4.85 1.56 16.73
CA ALA A 284 -6.12 2.12 17.13
C ALA A 284 -6.20 2.33 18.67
N LEU A 285 -5.70 1.36 19.46
CA LEU A 285 -5.59 1.51 20.91
C LEU A 285 -4.61 2.62 21.30
N ALA A 286 -3.49 2.76 20.61
CA ALA A 286 -2.53 3.84 20.81
C ALA A 286 -3.13 5.23 20.49
N ALA A 287 -4.02 5.28 19.49
CA ALA A 287 -4.80 6.48 19.16
C ALA A 287 -5.95 6.76 20.16
N GLY A 288 -6.16 5.87 21.15
CA GLY A 288 -7.18 6.06 22.19
C GLY A 288 -8.55 5.45 21.85
N ALA A 289 -8.68 4.64 20.81
CA ALA A 289 -9.93 3.98 20.47
C ALA A 289 -10.38 3.03 21.60
N PRO A 290 -11.68 3.01 21.97
CA PRO A 290 -12.20 2.08 22.96
C PRO A 290 -11.99 0.61 22.54
N ALA A 291 -11.56 -0.25 23.46
CA ALA A 291 -11.32 -1.67 23.19
C ALA A 291 -12.52 -2.40 22.58
N SER A 292 -13.75 -2.04 22.98
CA SER A 292 -14.98 -2.57 22.39
C SER A 292 -15.11 -2.24 20.90
N LYS A 293 -14.73 -1.02 20.51
CA LYS A 293 -14.76 -0.57 19.10
C LYS A 293 -13.64 -1.19 18.26
N VAL A 294 -12.49 -1.43 18.88
CA VAL A 294 -11.41 -2.22 18.24
C VAL A 294 -11.91 -3.64 17.95
N ARG A 295 -12.54 -4.32 18.92
CA ARG A 295 -13.11 -5.66 18.71
C ARG A 295 -14.17 -5.68 17.61
N GLU A 296 -15.13 -4.75 17.65
CA GLU A 296 -16.17 -4.64 16.63
C GLU A 296 -15.56 -4.45 15.23
N GLY A 297 -14.57 -3.55 15.10
CA GLY A 297 -13.93 -3.27 13.82
C GLY A 297 -13.07 -4.42 13.29
N LEU A 298 -12.38 -5.18 14.17
CA LEU A 298 -11.65 -6.39 13.78
C LEU A 298 -12.60 -7.53 13.32
N ALA A 299 -13.80 -7.60 13.92
CA ALA A 299 -14.75 -8.65 13.63
C ALA A 299 -15.56 -8.43 12.33
N ASP A 300 -15.81 -7.18 11.95
CA ASP A 300 -16.69 -6.85 10.82
C ASP A 300 -16.02 -6.08 9.67
N PHE A 301 -14.70 -5.97 9.67
CA PHE A 301 -14.00 -5.36 8.54
C PHE A 301 -14.23 -6.14 7.24
N PRO A 302 -14.75 -5.50 6.19
CA PRO A 302 -15.13 -6.20 4.95
C PRO A 302 -13.93 -6.62 4.09
N GLY A 303 -12.70 -6.31 4.51
CA GLY A 303 -11.50 -6.49 3.69
C GLY A 303 -11.23 -5.28 2.79
N VAL A 304 -10.24 -5.45 1.92
CA VAL A 304 -9.83 -4.46 0.93
C VAL A 304 -10.12 -5.01 -0.46
N GLU A 305 -10.75 -4.20 -1.30
CA GLU A 305 -10.99 -4.53 -2.69
C GLU A 305 -9.69 -4.92 -3.41
N HIS A 306 -9.75 -5.90 -4.28
CA HIS A 306 -8.61 -6.49 -5.00
C HIS A 306 -7.54 -7.16 -4.12
N ARG A 307 -7.82 -7.44 -2.83
CA ARG A 307 -6.92 -8.17 -1.94
C ARG A 307 -7.62 -9.36 -1.30
N LEU A 308 -7.35 -10.57 -1.82
CA LEU A 308 -8.04 -11.81 -1.45
C LEU A 308 -9.57 -11.63 -1.38
N GLU A 309 -10.09 -10.75 -2.22
CA GLU A 309 -11.49 -10.37 -2.28
C GLU A 309 -12.32 -11.54 -2.82
N TYR A 310 -13.25 -12.03 -2.03
CA TYR A 310 -14.23 -13.03 -2.49
C TYR A 310 -15.18 -12.39 -3.50
N VAL A 311 -15.21 -12.93 -4.73
CA VAL A 311 -16.08 -12.44 -5.80
C VAL A 311 -17.41 -13.15 -5.80
N CYS A 312 -17.40 -14.47 -5.95
CA CYS A 312 -18.57 -15.35 -5.89
C CYS A 312 -18.16 -16.83 -5.94
N GLU A 313 -19.15 -17.70 -5.86
CA GLU A 313 -19.01 -19.13 -6.13
C GLU A 313 -19.91 -19.52 -7.32
N ILE A 314 -19.36 -20.31 -8.25
CA ILE A 314 -20.06 -20.82 -9.45
C ILE A 314 -19.75 -22.31 -9.57
N ASN A 315 -20.78 -23.15 -9.61
CA ASN A 315 -20.66 -24.61 -9.72
C ASN A 315 -19.72 -25.23 -8.67
N GLY A 316 -19.72 -24.68 -7.44
CA GLY A 316 -18.85 -25.14 -6.35
C GLY A 316 -17.39 -24.68 -6.47
N VAL A 317 -17.06 -23.82 -7.41
CA VAL A 317 -15.74 -23.18 -7.57
C VAL A 317 -15.79 -21.77 -7.01
N ARG A 318 -14.86 -21.44 -6.10
CA ARG A 318 -14.74 -20.11 -5.51
C ARG A 318 -13.84 -19.23 -6.39
N TYR A 319 -14.24 -17.99 -6.61
CA TYR A 319 -13.45 -17.00 -7.35
C TYR A 319 -12.96 -15.91 -6.39
N VAL A 320 -11.65 -15.72 -6.35
CA VAL A 320 -10.96 -14.78 -5.43
C VAL A 320 -10.09 -13.82 -6.23
N ASN A 321 -10.33 -12.53 -6.02
CA ASN A 321 -9.59 -11.44 -6.65
C ASN A 321 -8.49 -10.92 -5.72
N ASP A 322 -7.25 -11.16 -6.08
CA ASP A 322 -6.05 -10.64 -5.42
C ASP A 322 -5.17 -9.86 -6.41
N SER A 323 -5.81 -9.07 -7.28
CA SER A 323 -5.12 -8.29 -8.33
C SER A 323 -4.05 -7.35 -7.77
N LYS A 324 -4.13 -7.00 -6.48
CA LYS A 324 -3.15 -6.17 -5.77
C LYS A 324 -1.84 -6.90 -5.46
N ALA A 325 -1.75 -8.22 -5.64
CA ALA A 325 -0.52 -9.00 -5.51
C ALA A 325 0.40 -8.77 -6.73
N THR A 326 1.08 -7.64 -6.76
CA THR A 326 1.94 -7.20 -7.87
C THR A 326 3.41 -7.56 -7.69
N ASN A 327 3.73 -8.39 -6.70
CA ASN A 327 5.05 -8.98 -6.45
C ASN A 327 4.91 -10.44 -5.99
N VAL A 328 6.02 -11.15 -5.97
CA VAL A 328 6.09 -12.58 -5.66
C VAL A 328 5.69 -12.86 -4.22
N ASP A 329 6.18 -12.08 -3.25
CA ASP A 329 5.89 -12.23 -1.83
C ASP A 329 4.38 -12.12 -1.53
N ALA A 330 3.68 -11.15 -2.17
CA ALA A 330 2.24 -11.02 -2.02
C ALA A 330 1.48 -12.27 -2.53
N CYS A 331 1.89 -12.83 -3.67
CA CYS A 331 1.31 -14.07 -4.20
C CYS A 331 1.65 -15.27 -3.30
N ASN A 332 2.86 -15.33 -2.76
CA ASN A 332 3.28 -16.36 -1.79
C ASN A 332 2.34 -16.38 -0.57
N CYS A 333 2.07 -15.19 -0.01
CA CYS A 333 1.11 -15.00 1.08
C CYS A 333 -0.30 -15.44 0.71
N ALA A 334 -0.75 -15.11 -0.49
CA ALA A 334 -2.07 -15.51 -0.99
C ALA A 334 -2.17 -17.03 -1.09
N LEU A 335 -1.19 -17.68 -1.71
CA LEU A 335 -1.14 -19.14 -1.83
C LEU A 335 -1.04 -19.83 -0.46
N GLU A 336 -0.24 -19.31 0.49
CA GLU A 336 -0.16 -19.83 1.85
C GLU A 336 -1.55 -19.89 2.51
N SER A 337 -2.36 -18.84 2.32
CA SER A 337 -3.70 -18.70 2.92
C SER A 337 -4.76 -19.62 2.32
N MET A 338 -4.55 -20.19 1.13
CA MET A 338 -5.52 -21.05 0.46
C MET A 338 -5.64 -22.42 1.16
N ARG A 339 -6.87 -22.87 1.38
CA ARG A 339 -7.19 -24.16 2.03
C ARG A 339 -7.75 -25.19 1.06
N THR A 340 -7.98 -24.82 -0.18
CA THR A 340 -8.51 -25.66 -1.27
C THR A 340 -7.52 -25.72 -2.40
N PRO A 341 -7.61 -26.71 -3.31
CA PRO A 341 -6.81 -26.67 -4.53
C PRO A 341 -7.06 -25.39 -5.34
N VAL A 342 -6.03 -24.90 -6.02
CA VAL A 342 -6.03 -23.57 -6.66
C VAL A 342 -5.84 -23.71 -8.17
N VAL A 343 -6.67 -23.00 -8.94
CA VAL A 343 -6.33 -22.59 -10.31
C VAL A 343 -5.77 -21.18 -10.22
N LEU A 344 -4.45 -21.04 -10.39
CA LEU A 344 -3.75 -19.78 -10.18
C LEU A 344 -3.63 -19.00 -11.49
N ILE A 345 -4.12 -17.76 -11.47
CA ILE A 345 -3.86 -16.77 -12.53
C ILE A 345 -2.61 -15.98 -12.14
N ILE A 346 -1.55 -16.10 -12.97
CA ILE A 346 -0.25 -15.48 -12.76
C ILE A 346 0.22 -14.80 -14.05
N GLY A 347 0.88 -13.64 -13.96
CA GLY A 347 1.44 -12.94 -15.10
C GLY A 347 1.20 -11.44 -15.10
N GLY A 348 1.69 -10.77 -16.12
CA GLY A 348 1.72 -9.34 -16.28
C GLY A 348 3.14 -8.83 -16.54
N LYS A 349 3.38 -7.53 -16.34
CA LYS A 349 4.70 -6.91 -16.53
C LYS A 349 5.67 -7.35 -15.45
N ASP A 350 6.58 -8.27 -15.78
CA ASP A 350 7.63 -8.75 -14.90
C ASP A 350 8.68 -7.65 -14.61
N LYS A 351 9.11 -7.56 -13.35
CA LYS A 351 10.11 -6.58 -12.88
C LYS A 351 11.42 -7.24 -12.42
N GLY A 352 11.74 -8.42 -12.96
CA GLY A 352 12.91 -9.20 -12.53
C GLY A 352 12.55 -10.22 -11.44
N ASN A 353 11.30 -10.66 -11.37
CA ASN A 353 10.82 -11.60 -10.35
C ASN A 353 11.65 -12.89 -10.27
N ASP A 354 11.94 -13.35 -9.07
CA ASP A 354 12.36 -14.71 -8.76
C ASP A 354 11.16 -15.49 -8.24
N TYR A 355 10.72 -16.49 -9.01
CA TYR A 355 9.55 -17.30 -8.66
C TYR A 355 9.87 -18.49 -7.73
N ALA A 356 11.12 -18.64 -7.29
CA ALA A 356 11.53 -19.74 -6.41
C ALA A 356 10.73 -19.76 -5.09
N GLU A 357 10.37 -18.60 -4.56
CA GLU A 357 9.64 -18.47 -3.30
C GLU A 357 8.24 -19.09 -3.35
N ILE A 358 7.50 -18.92 -4.45
CA ILE A 358 6.14 -19.49 -4.57
C ILE A 358 6.12 -20.93 -5.04
N MET A 359 7.24 -21.46 -5.54
CA MET A 359 7.34 -22.79 -6.11
C MET A 359 6.84 -23.91 -5.19
N PRO A 360 7.15 -23.91 -3.87
CA PRO A 360 6.63 -24.93 -2.95
C PRO A 360 5.09 -24.96 -2.91
N TYR A 361 4.46 -23.79 -2.82
CA TYR A 361 3.00 -23.71 -2.78
C TYR A 361 2.36 -24.01 -4.12
N VAL A 362 2.96 -23.61 -5.23
CA VAL A 362 2.49 -23.99 -6.58
C VAL A 362 2.44 -25.49 -6.71
N LYS A 363 3.54 -26.20 -6.35
CA LYS A 363 3.59 -27.66 -6.40
C LYS A 363 2.58 -28.34 -5.47
N GLN A 364 2.35 -27.76 -4.28
CA GLN A 364 1.51 -28.36 -3.26
C GLN A 364 0.03 -28.13 -3.48
N LYS A 365 -0.34 -26.90 -3.95
CA LYS A 365 -1.72 -26.41 -3.91
C LYS A 365 -2.33 -26.18 -5.29
N CYS A 366 -1.52 -25.93 -6.33
CA CYS A 366 -2.08 -25.60 -7.63
C CYS A 366 -2.52 -26.85 -8.38
N ARG A 367 -3.76 -26.84 -8.88
CA ARG A 367 -4.29 -27.80 -9.82
C ARG A 367 -3.89 -27.45 -11.26
N ALA A 368 -3.88 -26.17 -11.57
CA ALA A 368 -3.56 -25.63 -12.88
C ALA A 368 -3.01 -24.21 -12.77
N LEU A 369 -2.31 -23.78 -13.81
CA LEU A 369 -1.82 -22.39 -13.96
C LEU A 369 -2.46 -21.77 -15.19
N VAL A 370 -2.87 -20.50 -15.08
CA VAL A 370 -3.34 -19.70 -16.20
C VAL A 370 -2.45 -18.46 -16.30
N TYR A 371 -1.66 -18.39 -17.36
CA TYR A 371 -0.79 -17.26 -17.60
C TYR A 371 -1.59 -16.13 -18.24
N LEU A 372 -1.44 -14.90 -17.70
CA LEU A 372 -2.14 -13.71 -18.16
C LEU A 372 -1.14 -12.56 -18.32
N GLY A 373 -0.63 -12.36 -19.52
CA GLY A 373 0.35 -11.32 -19.81
C GLY A 373 0.51 -11.09 -21.31
N ALA A 374 1.11 -9.97 -21.69
CA ALA A 374 1.48 -9.71 -23.06
C ALA A 374 2.65 -10.62 -23.53
N ASP A 375 3.55 -10.96 -22.60
CA ASP A 375 4.66 -11.90 -22.80
C ASP A 375 4.73 -12.83 -21.58
N ASN A 376 4.49 -14.13 -21.79
CA ASN A 376 4.49 -15.17 -20.77
C ASN A 376 5.73 -16.09 -20.85
N ALA A 377 6.73 -15.81 -21.68
CA ALA A 377 7.90 -16.67 -21.90
C ALA A 377 8.64 -17.01 -20.60
N LYS A 378 8.78 -16.06 -19.68
CA LYS A 378 9.42 -16.29 -18.39
C LYS A 378 8.61 -17.22 -17.48
N LEU A 379 7.27 -17.17 -17.54
CA LEU A 379 6.40 -18.08 -16.79
C LEU A 379 6.53 -19.50 -17.32
N HIS A 380 6.52 -19.68 -18.65
CA HIS A 380 6.79 -20.98 -19.29
C HIS A 380 8.13 -21.57 -18.85
N ALA A 381 9.20 -20.76 -18.85
CA ALA A 381 10.53 -21.21 -18.42
C ALA A 381 10.57 -21.65 -16.93
N ASN A 382 9.76 -21.02 -16.07
CA ASN A 382 9.78 -21.32 -14.63
C ASN A 382 8.80 -22.41 -14.21
N PHE A 383 7.68 -22.64 -14.93
CA PHE A 383 6.59 -23.46 -14.41
C PHE A 383 6.21 -24.67 -15.28
N ASP A 384 6.49 -24.69 -16.60
CA ASP A 384 6.05 -25.78 -17.49
C ASP A 384 6.66 -27.15 -17.10
N HIS A 385 7.86 -27.14 -16.54
CA HIS A 385 8.54 -28.36 -16.07
C HIS A 385 7.82 -29.05 -14.89
N LEU A 386 6.83 -28.39 -14.25
CA LEU A 386 6.06 -28.96 -13.15
C LEU A 386 5.02 -30.00 -13.61
N GLY A 387 4.70 -30.03 -14.91
CA GLY A 387 3.70 -30.95 -15.47
C GLY A 387 2.27 -30.64 -15.04
N LEU A 388 1.99 -29.45 -14.53
CA LEU A 388 0.63 -28.98 -14.26
C LEU A 388 -0.07 -28.59 -15.57
N PRO A 389 -1.39 -28.73 -15.66
CA PRO A 389 -2.15 -28.13 -16.75
C PRO A 389 -1.89 -26.61 -16.83
N VAL A 390 -1.60 -26.11 -18.04
CA VAL A 390 -1.31 -24.69 -18.27
C VAL A 390 -2.20 -24.16 -19.41
N ALA A 391 -2.77 -22.98 -19.22
CA ALA A 391 -3.37 -22.18 -20.28
C ALA A 391 -2.58 -20.87 -20.43
N ASP A 392 -2.23 -20.52 -21.68
CA ASP A 392 -1.55 -19.26 -22.00
C ASP A 392 -2.56 -18.27 -22.60
N THR A 393 -2.75 -17.12 -21.93
CA THR A 393 -3.79 -16.16 -22.29
C THR A 393 -3.27 -14.71 -22.31
N HIS A 394 -3.88 -13.88 -23.15
CA HIS A 394 -3.46 -12.51 -23.41
C HIS A 394 -4.61 -11.48 -23.21
N ASN A 395 -5.71 -11.91 -22.62
CA ASN A 395 -6.82 -11.06 -22.20
C ASN A 395 -7.64 -11.73 -21.09
N MET A 396 -8.42 -10.92 -20.37
CA MET A 396 -9.17 -11.39 -19.20
C MET A 396 -10.31 -12.34 -19.55
N ALA A 397 -10.94 -12.19 -20.72
CA ALA A 397 -12.07 -13.05 -21.11
C ALA A 397 -11.62 -14.51 -21.33
N ASP A 398 -10.56 -14.71 -22.11
CA ASP A 398 -9.97 -16.03 -22.34
C ASP A 398 -9.38 -16.62 -21.05
N CYS A 399 -8.78 -15.78 -20.21
CA CYS A 399 -8.24 -16.19 -18.93
C CYS A 399 -9.33 -16.78 -18.01
N VAL A 400 -10.42 -16.06 -17.80
CA VAL A 400 -11.53 -16.53 -16.93
C VAL A 400 -12.20 -17.77 -17.51
N LYS A 401 -12.35 -17.84 -18.83
CA LYS A 401 -12.87 -19.03 -19.51
C LYS A 401 -11.97 -20.25 -19.28
N ALA A 402 -10.67 -20.13 -19.48
CA ALA A 402 -9.69 -21.19 -19.22
C ALA A 402 -9.73 -21.65 -17.75
N CYS A 403 -9.83 -20.72 -16.81
CA CYS A 403 -9.98 -21.05 -15.41
C CYS A 403 -11.23 -21.91 -15.12
N ALA A 404 -12.38 -21.55 -15.72
CA ALA A 404 -13.63 -22.28 -15.55
C ALA A 404 -13.57 -23.71 -16.12
N GLU A 405 -12.84 -23.90 -17.24
CA GLU A 405 -12.63 -25.20 -17.87
C GLU A 405 -11.67 -26.11 -17.07
N MET A 406 -10.71 -25.53 -16.35
CA MET A 406 -9.69 -26.26 -15.58
C MET A 406 -10.09 -26.52 -14.13
N ALA A 407 -10.94 -25.70 -13.55
CA ALA A 407 -11.38 -25.80 -12.15
C ALA A 407 -12.41 -26.92 -11.95
N GLN A 408 -12.41 -27.52 -10.76
CA GLN A 408 -13.38 -28.51 -10.31
C GLN A 408 -14.11 -28.01 -9.06
N ALA A 409 -15.31 -28.55 -8.79
CA ALA A 409 -16.03 -28.22 -7.58
C ALA A 409 -15.15 -28.44 -6.33
N GLY A 410 -15.11 -27.46 -5.44
CA GLY A 410 -14.21 -27.42 -4.28
C GLY A 410 -12.91 -26.66 -4.52
N ASP A 411 -12.59 -26.27 -5.75
CA ASP A 411 -11.39 -25.47 -6.04
C ASP A 411 -11.60 -23.97 -5.81
N THR A 412 -10.50 -23.25 -5.71
CA THR A 412 -10.45 -21.78 -5.78
C THR A 412 -9.73 -21.32 -7.04
N VAL A 413 -10.40 -20.52 -7.87
CA VAL A 413 -9.74 -19.70 -8.90
C VAL A 413 -9.22 -18.43 -8.23
N LEU A 414 -7.89 -18.27 -8.24
CA LEU A 414 -7.18 -17.18 -7.57
C LEU A 414 -6.47 -16.29 -8.59
N LEU A 415 -6.92 -15.04 -8.73
CA LEU A 415 -6.15 -14.01 -9.44
C LEU A 415 -5.12 -13.45 -8.48
N SER A 416 -3.86 -13.94 -8.53
CA SER A 416 -2.74 -13.41 -7.73
C SER A 416 -1.47 -13.33 -8.58
N PRO A 417 -1.32 -12.26 -9.35
CA PRO A 417 -0.54 -12.24 -10.58
C PRO A 417 0.98 -12.21 -10.41
N CYS A 418 1.55 -11.92 -9.25
CA CYS A 418 2.98 -11.67 -9.00
C CYS A 418 3.56 -10.44 -9.73
N CYS A 419 2.86 -9.90 -10.72
CA CYS A 419 3.37 -8.91 -11.67
C CYS A 419 2.52 -7.64 -11.68
N ALA A 420 3.14 -6.53 -12.08
CA ALA A 420 2.40 -5.31 -12.41
C ALA A 420 1.46 -5.55 -13.61
N SER A 421 0.42 -4.72 -13.74
CA SER A 421 -0.66 -4.92 -14.71
C SER A 421 -0.54 -4.12 -16.01
N PHE A 422 0.47 -3.24 -16.11
CA PHE A 422 0.58 -2.20 -17.14
C PHE A 422 0.87 -2.72 -18.58
N ASP A 423 0.99 -4.02 -18.77
CA ASP A 423 1.13 -4.65 -20.07
C ASP A 423 -0.21 -4.86 -20.78
N LEU A 424 -1.27 -5.24 -20.05
CA LEU A 424 -2.60 -5.51 -20.59
C LEU A 424 -3.70 -4.60 -20.03
N PHE A 425 -3.46 -3.90 -18.93
CA PHE A 425 -4.45 -3.13 -18.17
C PHE A 425 -3.93 -1.74 -17.81
N HIS A 426 -4.83 -0.81 -17.56
CA HIS A 426 -4.46 0.54 -17.14
C HIS A 426 -3.76 0.58 -15.78
N ASN A 427 -4.23 -0.25 -14.85
CA ASN A 427 -3.70 -0.41 -13.49
C ASN A 427 -4.16 -1.75 -12.89
N MET A 428 -3.82 -2.03 -11.64
CA MET A 428 -4.21 -3.26 -10.98
C MET A 428 -5.70 -3.27 -10.60
N GLU A 429 -6.31 -2.13 -10.39
CA GLU A 429 -7.74 -1.97 -10.16
C GLU A 429 -8.53 -2.38 -11.41
N ASP A 430 -8.16 -1.88 -12.58
CA ASP A 430 -8.76 -2.24 -13.86
C ASP A 430 -8.67 -3.75 -14.12
N ARG A 431 -7.49 -4.37 -13.86
CA ARG A 431 -7.33 -5.83 -13.93
C ARG A 431 -8.29 -6.58 -13.01
N GLY A 432 -8.43 -6.11 -11.77
CA GLY A 432 -9.33 -6.72 -10.78
C GLY A 432 -10.80 -6.54 -11.13
N GLU A 433 -11.20 -5.36 -11.61
CA GLU A 433 -12.57 -5.08 -12.06
C GLU A 433 -12.95 -5.94 -13.28
N GLN A 434 -12.07 -6.05 -14.27
CA GLN A 434 -12.32 -6.91 -15.43
C GLN A 434 -12.45 -8.38 -15.00
N PHE A 435 -11.63 -8.87 -14.05
CA PHE A 435 -11.79 -10.21 -13.50
C PHE A 435 -13.16 -10.39 -12.86
N LYS A 436 -13.57 -9.50 -11.96
CA LYS A 436 -14.87 -9.55 -11.30
C LYS A 436 -16.03 -9.52 -12.30
N ALA A 437 -15.95 -8.65 -13.30
CA ALA A 437 -16.96 -8.54 -14.35
C ALA A 437 -17.11 -9.84 -15.13
N ARG A 438 -16.00 -10.39 -15.66
CA ARG A 438 -16.02 -11.65 -16.42
C ARG A 438 -16.49 -12.84 -15.63
N VAL A 439 -16.10 -12.94 -14.35
CA VAL A 439 -16.60 -13.99 -13.46
C VAL A 439 -18.12 -13.86 -13.23
N ARG A 440 -18.61 -12.65 -13.02
CA ARG A 440 -20.05 -12.42 -12.81
C ARG A 440 -20.89 -12.71 -14.07
N GLU A 441 -20.36 -12.43 -15.26
CA GLU A 441 -20.99 -12.78 -16.54
C GLU A 441 -21.21 -14.29 -16.71
N MET A 442 -20.35 -15.14 -16.15
CA MET A 442 -20.54 -16.59 -16.18
C MET A 442 -21.69 -17.10 -15.28
N LYS A 443 -22.14 -16.27 -14.34
CA LYS A 443 -23.23 -16.61 -13.41
C LYS A 443 -24.60 -16.23 -13.97
N ALA A 444 -24.63 -15.33 -14.96
CA ALA A 444 -25.85 -14.87 -15.62
C ALA A 444 -26.30 -15.85 -16.70
#